data_68c4c8efdfbf9b9424435b90fb1f75ec
#
_entry.id   68c4c8efdfbf9b9424435b90fb1f75ec
#
_cell.length_a   1.000
_cell.length_b   1.000
_cell.length_c   1.000
_cell.angle_alpha   90.00
_cell.angle_beta   90.00
_cell.angle_gamma   90.00
#
_symmetry.space_group_name_H-M   'P 1'
#
loop_
_entity.id
_entity.type
_entity.pdbx_description
1 polymer ?
#
loop_
_entity_poly.entity_id
_entity_poly.type
_entity_poly.pdbx_seq_one_letter_code
_entity_poly.pdbx_strand_id
1 'polypeptide(L)'
;MNASPTPFSKKPARAAQPLPYWLREFALIRLAVVMAAGALGIGVVTVLASNWYVKQAEQQRAQAQQTRDAARQRYAQVETEKREIRAYQPQFALLRSRGLIGDENRLDWVEQIRQIQQRRQLPPLSYEIEPQQAIKLDAPLPLGDYTLRGSRMNLRMELLHEGDLFNFLDDLRQRSYYAVQECTLKRIGSVQNLPNTPTMAAECKLNWLTLAPAAALDATTRKKGV
;
A
#
# COMPACT_ATOMS: atom_id res chain seq x y z
N MET A 1 -68.86 -92.12 -33.72
CA MET A 1 -68.22 -91.48 -34.88
C MET A 1 -66.87 -91.06 -34.43
N ASN A 2 -65.85 -91.72 -34.98
CA ASN A 2 -64.41 -91.62 -34.62
C ASN A 2 -63.79 -90.35 -35.25
N ALA A 3 -63.05 -89.59 -34.41
CA ALA A 3 -62.09 -88.67 -34.92
C ALA A 3 -60.73 -88.93 -34.29
N SER A 4 -59.79 -89.36 -35.13
CA SER A 4 -58.44 -89.72 -34.80
C SER A 4 -57.58 -88.45 -34.52
N PRO A 5 -56.61 -88.50 -33.57
CA PRO A 5 -55.73 -87.37 -33.35
C PRO A 5 -54.59 -87.39 -34.39
N THR A 6 -54.22 -86.23 -34.89
CA THR A 6 -53.09 -85.98 -35.80
C THR A 6 -51.77 -85.97 -35.05
N PRO A 7 -50.68 -86.55 -35.58
CA PRO A 7 -49.41 -86.62 -34.94
C PRO A 7 -48.63 -85.28 -34.97
N PHE A 8 -48.09 -84.87 -33.80
CA PHE A 8 -47.18 -83.74 -33.68
C PHE A 8 -45.89 -83.92 -34.49
N SER A 9 -45.64 -83.07 -35.44
CA SER A 9 -44.38 -82.99 -36.19
C SER A 9 -43.23 -82.53 -35.30
N LYS A 10 -42.26 -83.41 -35.05
CA LYS A 10 -40.99 -83.09 -34.42
C LYS A 10 -40.17 -82.16 -35.36
N LYS A 11 -39.91 -80.92 -34.95
CA LYS A 11 -38.91 -80.07 -35.58
C LYS A 11 -37.55 -80.84 -35.59
N PRO A 12 -36.82 -80.82 -36.73
CA PRO A 12 -35.50 -81.41 -36.80
C PRO A 12 -34.54 -80.58 -35.91
N ALA A 13 -33.79 -81.27 -35.07
CA ALA A 13 -32.73 -80.75 -34.27
C ALA A 13 -31.66 -80.13 -35.20
N ARG A 14 -31.45 -78.78 -35.03
CA ARG A 14 -30.39 -78.07 -35.72
C ARG A 14 -29.07 -78.80 -35.41
N ALA A 15 -28.44 -79.33 -36.40
CA ALA A 15 -27.11 -79.95 -36.25
C ALA A 15 -26.13 -78.85 -35.74
N ALA A 16 -25.51 -79.14 -34.60
CA ALA A 16 -24.49 -78.28 -34.06
C ALA A 16 -23.35 -78.17 -35.07
N GLN A 17 -23.12 -76.96 -35.60
CA GLN A 17 -21.99 -76.71 -36.51
C GLN A 17 -20.72 -77.08 -35.78
N PRO A 18 -19.83 -77.88 -36.41
CA PRO A 18 -18.57 -78.20 -35.80
C PRO A 18 -17.75 -77.00 -35.50
N LEU A 19 -17.34 -76.78 -34.24
CA LEU A 19 -16.47 -75.69 -33.82
C LEU A 19 -15.21 -75.68 -34.71
N PRO A 20 -14.78 -74.46 -35.19
CA PRO A 20 -13.61 -74.32 -36.03
C PRO A 20 -12.40 -75.02 -35.41
N TYR A 21 -11.56 -75.65 -36.22
CA TYR A 21 -10.40 -76.45 -35.88
C TYR A 21 -9.47 -75.79 -34.82
N TRP A 22 -9.25 -74.48 -34.94
CA TRP A 22 -8.43 -73.65 -34.01
C TRP A 22 -9.01 -73.56 -32.58
N LEU A 23 -10.31 -73.72 -32.41
CA LEU A 23 -10.96 -73.79 -31.09
C LEU A 23 -10.80 -75.14 -30.43
N ARG A 24 -10.65 -76.18 -31.24
CA ARG A 24 -10.57 -77.57 -30.76
C ARG A 24 -9.14 -77.89 -30.26
N GLU A 25 -8.11 -77.23 -30.80
CA GLU A 25 -6.71 -77.38 -30.38
C GLU A 25 -6.25 -76.31 -29.44
N PHE A 26 -7.21 -75.47 -28.92
CA PHE A 26 -6.94 -74.41 -27.99
C PHE A 26 -6.12 -74.79 -26.74
N ALA A 27 -6.20 -76.08 -26.35
CA ALA A 27 -5.45 -76.61 -25.21
C ALA A 27 -3.92 -76.52 -25.44
N LEU A 28 -3.45 -76.70 -26.67
CA LEU A 28 -2.01 -76.63 -27.03
C LEU A 28 -1.52 -75.23 -27.14
N ILE A 29 -2.39 -74.31 -27.63
CA ILE A 29 -2.03 -72.88 -27.82
C ILE A 29 -2.25 -72.11 -26.53
N ARG A 30 -2.97 -72.66 -25.56
CA ARG A 30 -3.35 -72.02 -24.30
C ARG A 30 -2.15 -71.39 -23.56
N LEU A 31 -1.05 -72.15 -23.47
CA LEU A 31 0.16 -71.65 -22.81
C LEU A 31 0.78 -70.46 -23.53
N ALA A 32 0.87 -70.54 -24.86
CA ALA A 32 1.43 -69.41 -25.68
C ALA A 32 0.56 -68.19 -25.61
N VAL A 33 -0.76 -68.30 -25.63
CA VAL A 33 -1.70 -67.18 -25.47
C VAL A 33 -1.62 -66.51 -24.09
N VAL A 34 -1.51 -67.33 -23.01
CA VAL A 34 -1.34 -66.80 -21.66
C VAL A 34 -0.01 -66.09 -21.50
N MET A 35 1.07 -66.62 -22.05
CA MET A 35 2.37 -65.93 -22.04
C MET A 35 2.37 -64.65 -22.84
N ALA A 36 1.75 -64.61 -24.00
CA ALA A 36 1.61 -63.39 -24.82
C ALA A 36 0.72 -62.34 -24.13
N ALA A 37 -0.40 -62.75 -23.52
CA ALA A 37 -1.25 -61.84 -22.77
C ALA A 37 -0.53 -61.30 -21.51
N GLY A 38 0.24 -62.14 -20.82
CA GLY A 38 1.07 -61.75 -19.70
C GLY A 38 2.15 -60.72 -20.09
N ALA A 39 2.87 -60.94 -21.19
CA ALA A 39 3.87 -60.02 -21.71
C ALA A 39 3.28 -58.68 -22.11
N LEU A 40 2.11 -58.69 -22.76
CA LEU A 40 1.37 -57.47 -23.11
C LEU A 40 0.90 -56.72 -21.83
N GLY A 41 0.40 -57.44 -20.83
CA GLY A 41 0.00 -56.83 -19.55
C GLY A 41 1.16 -56.17 -18.84
N ILE A 42 2.31 -56.84 -18.76
CA ILE A 42 3.53 -56.26 -18.17
C ILE A 42 3.99 -55.01 -18.98
N GLY A 43 3.96 -55.10 -20.32
CA GLY A 43 4.31 -53.97 -21.18
C GLY A 43 3.41 -52.74 -20.95
N VAL A 44 2.10 -52.93 -20.83
CA VAL A 44 1.15 -51.84 -20.55
C VAL A 44 1.41 -51.22 -19.15
N VAL A 45 1.61 -52.07 -18.13
CA VAL A 45 1.88 -51.62 -16.77
C VAL A 45 3.18 -50.81 -16.69
N THR A 46 4.25 -51.26 -17.35
CA THR A 46 5.53 -50.52 -17.37
C THR A 46 5.42 -49.18 -18.06
N VAL A 47 4.68 -49.06 -19.17
CA VAL A 47 4.44 -47.80 -19.88
C VAL A 47 3.60 -46.84 -19.03
N LEU A 48 2.55 -47.34 -18.39
CA LEU A 48 1.71 -46.52 -17.52
C LEU A 48 2.47 -46.04 -16.29
N ALA A 49 3.25 -46.91 -15.65
CA ALA A 49 4.10 -46.53 -14.53
C ALA A 49 5.16 -45.50 -14.92
N SER A 50 5.84 -45.69 -16.05
CA SER A 50 6.82 -44.75 -16.58
C SER A 50 6.18 -43.38 -16.85
N ASN A 51 5.03 -43.34 -17.49
CA ASN A 51 4.31 -42.11 -17.80
C ASN A 51 3.86 -41.39 -16.51
N TRP A 52 3.45 -42.13 -15.48
CA TRP A 52 3.09 -41.55 -14.19
C TRP A 52 4.31 -40.92 -13.49
N TYR A 53 5.46 -41.60 -13.47
CA TYR A 53 6.70 -41.08 -12.90
C TYR A 53 7.17 -39.82 -13.61
N VAL A 54 7.13 -39.79 -14.95
CA VAL A 54 7.50 -38.61 -15.73
C VAL A 54 6.60 -37.44 -15.40
N LYS A 55 5.28 -37.62 -15.39
CA LYS A 55 4.33 -36.56 -15.01
C LYS A 55 4.53 -36.05 -13.60
N GLN A 56 4.82 -36.90 -12.65
CA GLN A 56 5.10 -36.51 -11.27
C GLN A 56 6.39 -35.70 -11.18
N ALA A 57 7.44 -36.09 -11.90
CA ALA A 57 8.70 -35.36 -11.95
C ALA A 57 8.53 -33.96 -12.63
N GLU A 58 7.73 -33.89 -13.69
CA GLU A 58 7.38 -32.62 -14.35
C GLU A 58 6.62 -31.67 -13.43
N GLN A 59 5.64 -32.20 -12.68
CA GLN A 59 4.89 -31.40 -11.70
C GLN A 59 5.80 -30.87 -10.59
N GLN A 60 6.71 -31.67 -10.06
CA GLN A 60 7.67 -31.22 -9.05
C GLN A 60 8.60 -30.13 -9.61
N ARG A 61 9.07 -30.29 -10.84
CA ARG A 61 9.88 -29.26 -11.51
C ARG A 61 9.09 -27.97 -11.73
N ALA A 62 7.85 -28.06 -12.19
CA ALA A 62 6.99 -26.91 -12.38
C ALA A 62 6.73 -26.15 -11.06
N GLN A 63 6.44 -26.88 -9.97
CA GLN A 63 6.26 -26.29 -8.64
C GLN A 63 7.56 -25.62 -8.13
N ALA A 64 8.71 -26.27 -8.31
CA ALA A 64 10.00 -25.70 -7.92
C ALA A 64 10.34 -24.44 -8.74
N GLN A 65 9.99 -24.43 -10.02
CA GLN A 65 10.15 -23.23 -10.86
C GLN A 65 9.22 -22.10 -10.42
N GLN A 66 7.94 -22.38 -10.17
CA GLN A 66 6.98 -21.38 -9.68
C GLN A 66 7.42 -20.78 -8.35
N THR A 67 7.86 -21.59 -7.39
CA THR A 67 8.37 -21.10 -6.10
C THR A 67 9.62 -20.21 -6.27
N ARG A 68 10.52 -20.61 -7.16
CA ARG A 68 11.72 -19.84 -7.46
C ARG A 68 11.38 -18.49 -8.14
N ASP A 69 10.47 -18.51 -9.10
CA ASP A 69 10.08 -17.30 -9.83
C ASP A 69 9.27 -16.35 -8.94
N ALA A 70 8.40 -16.88 -8.07
CA ALA A 70 7.72 -16.09 -7.05
C ALA A 70 8.71 -15.46 -6.05
N ALA A 71 9.74 -16.19 -5.62
CA ALA A 71 10.77 -15.63 -4.76
C ALA A 71 11.59 -14.54 -5.45
N ARG A 72 11.93 -14.74 -6.73
CA ARG A 72 12.63 -13.72 -7.54
C ARG A 72 11.81 -12.45 -7.73
N GLN A 73 10.52 -12.60 -8.01
CA GLN A 73 9.61 -11.44 -8.13
C GLN A 73 9.53 -10.64 -6.83
N ARG A 74 9.37 -11.32 -5.68
CA ARG A 74 9.39 -10.66 -4.37
C ARG A 74 10.70 -9.93 -4.11
N TYR A 75 11.82 -10.56 -4.43
CA TYR A 75 13.13 -9.92 -4.28
C TYR A 75 13.29 -8.68 -5.17
N ALA A 76 12.88 -8.77 -6.43
CA ALA A 76 12.91 -7.63 -7.36
C ALA A 76 12.00 -6.49 -6.90
N GLN A 77 10.83 -6.81 -6.35
CA GLN A 77 9.90 -5.83 -5.78
C GLN A 77 10.51 -5.11 -4.58
N VAL A 78 11.09 -5.85 -3.62
CA VAL A 78 11.77 -5.27 -2.46
C VAL A 78 12.92 -4.37 -2.87
N GLU A 79 13.70 -4.74 -3.90
CA GLU A 79 14.81 -3.90 -4.38
C GLU A 79 14.32 -2.61 -5.06
N THR A 80 13.14 -2.66 -5.70
CA THR A 80 12.50 -1.46 -6.27
C THR A 80 11.99 -0.53 -5.15
N GLU A 81 11.27 -1.07 -4.18
CA GLU A 81 10.80 -0.34 -3.00
C GLU A 81 11.96 0.32 -2.24
N LYS A 82 13.05 -0.42 -2.05
CA LYS A 82 14.26 0.10 -1.38
C LYS A 82 14.90 1.27 -2.13
N ARG A 83 14.90 1.24 -3.47
CA ARG A 83 15.39 2.36 -4.28
C ARG A 83 14.48 3.58 -4.16
N GLU A 84 13.17 3.39 -4.17
CA GLU A 84 12.19 4.46 -3.99
C GLU A 84 12.32 5.09 -2.60
N ILE A 85 12.38 4.28 -1.55
CA ILE A 85 12.61 4.77 -0.18
C ILE A 85 13.87 5.62 -0.10
N ARG A 86 14.99 5.17 -0.67
CA ARG A 86 16.25 5.93 -0.67
C ARG A 86 16.15 7.27 -1.41
N ALA A 87 15.35 7.34 -2.47
CA ALA A 87 15.17 8.58 -3.22
C ALA A 87 14.35 9.62 -2.42
N TYR A 88 13.33 9.19 -1.68
CA TYR A 88 12.44 10.08 -0.94
C TYR A 88 12.86 10.32 0.52
N GLN A 89 13.69 9.45 1.09
CA GLN A 89 14.15 9.55 2.48
C GLN A 89 14.76 10.92 2.85
N PRO A 90 15.66 11.53 2.04
CA PRO A 90 16.23 12.84 2.39
C PRO A 90 15.18 13.94 2.38
N GLN A 91 14.21 13.90 1.47
CA GLN A 91 13.11 14.87 1.41
C GLN A 91 12.21 14.74 2.64
N PHE A 92 11.87 13.51 3.00
CA PHE A 92 11.09 13.23 4.21
C PHE A 92 11.82 13.72 5.48
N ALA A 93 13.11 13.46 5.59
CA ALA A 93 13.92 13.93 6.71
C ALA A 93 13.96 15.47 6.80
N LEU A 94 14.05 16.15 5.65
CA LEU A 94 14.01 17.61 5.58
C LEU A 94 12.64 18.16 6.04
N LEU A 95 11.53 17.58 5.55
CA LEU A 95 10.19 17.99 5.95
C LEU A 95 9.95 17.76 7.45
N ARG A 96 10.45 16.64 7.98
CA ARG A 96 10.38 16.32 9.39
C ARG A 96 11.23 17.27 10.25
N SER A 97 12.45 17.58 9.83
CA SER A 97 13.33 18.50 10.56
C SER A 97 12.82 19.92 10.60
N ARG A 98 12.03 20.35 9.59
CA ARG A 98 11.34 21.64 9.55
C ARG A 98 9.98 21.62 10.28
N GLY A 99 9.62 20.53 10.94
CA GLY A 99 8.40 20.41 11.74
C GLY A 99 7.09 20.27 10.94
N LEU A 100 7.16 19.98 9.61
CA LEU A 100 5.94 19.70 8.85
C LEU A 100 5.37 18.33 9.18
N ILE A 101 6.22 17.30 9.35
CA ILE A 101 5.80 15.93 9.61
C ILE A 101 6.04 15.59 11.08
N GLY A 102 4.97 15.23 11.76
CA GLY A 102 4.99 14.83 13.18
C GLY A 102 4.01 15.61 14.03
N ASP A 103 4.25 15.57 15.34
CA ASP A 103 3.44 16.29 16.30
C ASP A 103 3.78 17.79 16.31
N GLU A 104 2.81 18.57 16.73
CA GLU A 104 2.94 20.01 16.86
C GLU A 104 3.96 20.38 17.94
N ASN A 105 5.01 21.12 17.54
CA ASN A 105 6.03 21.58 18.47
C ASN A 105 5.96 23.10 18.65
N ARG A 106 5.04 23.56 19.51
CA ARG A 106 4.82 24.99 19.80
C ARG A 106 6.05 25.66 20.41
N LEU A 107 6.82 24.91 21.20
CA LEU A 107 8.03 25.43 21.84
C LEU A 107 9.05 25.87 20.78
N ASP A 108 9.27 25.07 19.76
CA ASP A 108 10.18 25.40 18.68
C ASP A 108 9.72 26.65 17.90
N TRP A 109 8.42 26.83 17.70
CA TRP A 109 7.89 28.02 17.03
C TRP A 109 8.16 29.28 17.82
N VAL A 110 7.89 29.24 19.11
CA VAL A 110 8.16 30.35 20.03
C VAL A 110 9.64 30.69 20.08
N GLU A 111 10.48 29.68 20.13
CA GLU A 111 11.93 29.86 20.16
C GLU A 111 12.46 30.45 18.83
N GLN A 112 11.95 29.99 17.70
CA GLN A 112 12.27 30.55 16.38
C GLN A 112 11.88 32.04 16.30
N ILE A 113 10.66 32.38 16.71
CA ILE A 113 10.18 33.77 16.74
C ILE A 113 11.12 34.63 17.59
N ARG A 114 11.46 34.15 18.79
CA ARG A 114 12.36 34.86 19.70
C ARG A 114 13.77 35.05 19.12
N GLN A 115 14.31 34.00 18.48
CA GLN A 115 15.62 34.07 17.83
C GLN A 115 15.64 35.05 16.66
N ILE A 116 14.57 35.11 15.84
CA ILE A 116 14.47 36.07 14.75
C ILE A 116 14.35 37.48 15.30
N GLN A 117 13.51 37.69 16.31
CA GLN A 117 13.36 38.99 16.96
C GLN A 117 14.70 39.50 17.48
N GLN A 118 15.47 38.71 18.19
CA GLN A 118 16.77 39.07 18.73
C GLN A 118 17.80 39.36 17.64
N ARG A 119 17.87 38.52 16.62
CA ARG A 119 18.82 38.64 15.49
C ARG A 119 18.60 39.93 14.70
N ARG A 120 17.33 40.26 14.47
CA ARG A 120 16.95 41.45 13.70
C ARG A 120 16.71 42.71 14.56
N GLN A 121 16.90 42.58 15.87
CA GLN A 121 16.68 43.66 16.84
C GLN A 121 15.29 44.32 16.69
N LEU A 122 14.26 43.46 16.45
CA LEU A 122 12.88 43.93 16.30
C LEU A 122 12.32 44.38 17.67
N PRO A 123 11.42 45.36 17.68
CA PRO A 123 10.66 45.72 18.88
C PRO A 123 9.95 44.50 19.49
N PRO A 124 9.51 44.57 20.75
CA PRO A 124 8.74 43.51 21.36
C PRO A 124 7.51 43.15 20.55
N LEU A 125 7.30 41.82 20.34
CA LEU A 125 6.15 41.32 19.62
C LEU A 125 5.29 40.45 20.56
N SER A 126 4.01 40.37 20.28
CA SER A 126 3.06 39.53 20.99
C SER A 126 2.41 38.52 20.03
N TYR A 127 2.18 37.34 20.53
CA TYR A 127 1.52 36.28 19.75
C TYR A 127 0.57 35.48 20.63
N GLU A 128 -0.49 34.97 19.98
CA GLU A 128 -1.46 34.08 20.59
C GLU A 128 -1.64 32.88 19.66
N ILE A 129 -1.50 31.66 20.21
CA ILE A 129 -1.58 30.42 19.45
C ILE A 129 -2.87 29.69 19.84
N GLU A 130 -3.76 29.50 18.89
CA GLU A 130 -5.01 28.76 19.06
C GLU A 130 -4.75 27.24 19.09
N PRO A 131 -5.71 26.44 19.62
CA PRO A 131 -5.63 24.98 19.54
C PRO A 131 -5.56 24.46 18.11
N GLN A 132 -4.80 23.37 17.92
CA GLN A 132 -4.66 22.70 16.63
C GLN A 132 -5.99 22.20 16.10
N GLN A 133 -6.26 22.43 14.83
CA GLN A 133 -7.48 22.02 14.13
C GLN A 133 -7.12 21.30 12.82
N ALA A 134 -7.99 20.38 12.39
CA ALA A 134 -7.86 19.78 11.06
C ALA A 134 -8.21 20.83 9.99
N ILE A 135 -7.34 20.99 9.01
CA ILE A 135 -7.57 21.91 7.87
C ILE A 135 -8.32 21.14 6.80
N LYS A 136 -9.50 21.67 6.43
CA LYS A 136 -10.24 21.20 5.25
C LYS A 136 -9.75 21.99 4.05
N LEU A 137 -9.22 21.29 3.06
CA LEU A 137 -8.81 21.87 1.79
C LEU A 137 -9.98 21.81 0.80
N ASP A 138 -10.15 22.84 0.01
CA ASP A 138 -11.17 22.90 -1.05
C ASP A 138 -10.91 21.84 -2.13
N ALA A 139 -9.65 21.55 -2.42
CA ALA A 139 -9.24 20.47 -3.31
C ALA A 139 -8.65 19.30 -2.49
N PRO A 140 -9.10 18.06 -2.72
CA PRO A 140 -8.56 16.90 -2.00
C PRO A 140 -7.10 16.66 -2.42
N LEU A 141 -6.17 16.79 -1.48
CA LEU A 141 -4.79 16.38 -1.65
C LEU A 141 -4.64 14.89 -1.28
N PRO A 142 -3.97 14.09 -2.10
CA PRO A 142 -3.69 12.69 -1.78
C PRO A 142 -2.61 12.61 -0.70
N LEU A 143 -3.00 12.76 0.56
CA LEU A 143 -2.09 12.75 1.72
C LEU A 143 -1.81 11.33 2.26
N GLY A 144 -2.39 10.28 1.63
CA GLY A 144 -2.28 8.91 2.12
C GLY A 144 -2.83 8.79 3.54
N ASP A 145 -2.03 8.21 4.43
CA ASP A 145 -2.40 8.00 5.84
C ASP A 145 -2.16 9.24 6.73
N TYR A 146 -1.90 10.41 6.13
CA TYR A 146 -1.66 11.64 6.86
C TYR A 146 -2.85 12.61 6.78
N THR A 147 -3.05 13.38 7.84
CA THR A 147 -4.01 14.49 7.89
C THR A 147 -3.28 15.80 8.06
N LEU A 148 -3.68 16.81 7.27
CA LEU A 148 -3.18 18.17 7.43
C LEU A 148 -3.88 18.85 8.60
N ARG A 149 -3.08 19.34 9.52
CA ARG A 149 -3.54 20.08 10.71
C ARG A 149 -2.93 21.47 10.70
N GLY A 150 -3.60 22.40 11.32
CA GLY A 150 -3.11 23.76 11.46
C GLY A 150 -3.41 24.34 12.81
N SER A 151 -2.48 25.17 13.28
CA SER A 151 -2.68 25.99 14.47
C SER A 151 -2.60 27.46 14.07
N ARG A 152 -3.69 28.17 14.32
CA ARG A 152 -3.74 29.60 14.02
C ARG A 152 -2.92 30.35 15.05
N MET A 153 -2.10 31.30 14.56
CA MET A 153 -1.34 32.21 15.38
C MET A 153 -1.72 33.65 15.00
N ASN A 154 -2.15 34.42 15.97
CA ASN A 154 -2.33 35.84 15.84
C ASN A 154 -1.05 36.54 16.29
N LEU A 155 -0.33 37.16 15.37
CA LEU A 155 0.94 37.83 15.62
C LEU A 155 0.72 39.36 15.55
N ARG A 156 1.16 40.06 16.56
CA ARG A 156 1.17 41.54 16.60
C ARG A 156 2.57 42.03 16.84
N MET A 157 3.02 42.96 16.01
CA MET A 157 4.35 43.55 16.12
C MET A 157 4.34 45.02 15.76
N GLU A 158 5.17 45.77 16.46
CA GLU A 158 5.50 47.12 16.09
C GLU A 158 6.76 47.13 15.22
N LEU A 159 6.82 48.00 14.20
CA LEU A 159 7.84 47.98 13.17
C LEU A 159 8.39 49.38 12.94
N LEU A 160 9.66 49.46 12.62
CA LEU A 160 10.28 50.69 12.14
C LEU A 160 9.97 50.91 10.66
N HIS A 161 10.01 49.81 9.88
CA HIS A 161 9.75 49.83 8.44
C HIS A 161 8.93 48.59 8.04
N GLU A 162 8.16 48.72 6.94
CA GLU A 162 7.42 47.58 6.38
C GLU A 162 8.32 46.38 5.99
N GLY A 163 9.56 46.66 5.58
CA GLY A 163 10.54 45.65 5.24
C GLY A 163 10.87 44.69 6.38
N ASP A 164 10.74 45.15 7.63
CA ASP A 164 11.00 44.32 8.81
C ASP A 164 10.01 43.16 8.93
N LEU A 165 8.74 43.39 8.56
CA LEU A 165 7.73 42.34 8.52
C LEU A 165 8.07 41.25 7.48
N PHE A 166 8.40 41.66 6.26
CA PHE A 166 8.72 40.73 5.18
C PHE A 166 9.97 39.93 5.49
N ASN A 167 10.98 40.56 6.03
CA ASN A 167 12.20 39.90 6.47
C ASN A 167 11.95 38.93 7.60
N PHE A 168 11.10 39.29 8.56
CA PHE A 168 10.68 38.39 9.64
C PHE A 168 9.94 37.13 9.10
N LEU A 169 8.98 37.34 8.20
CA LEU A 169 8.22 36.26 7.57
C LEU A 169 9.12 35.35 6.72
N ASP A 170 10.09 35.90 5.99
CA ASP A 170 11.04 35.12 5.20
C ASP A 170 11.95 34.25 6.10
N ASP A 171 12.52 34.80 7.15
CA ASP A 171 13.32 34.06 8.11
C ASP A 171 12.51 32.93 8.77
N LEU A 172 11.24 33.17 9.08
CA LEU A 172 10.35 32.17 9.66
C LEU A 172 10.05 31.06 8.66
N ARG A 173 9.85 31.39 7.38
CA ARG A 173 9.59 30.44 6.30
C ARG A 173 10.75 29.47 6.03
N GLN A 174 11.97 29.93 6.26
CA GLN A 174 13.15 29.05 6.09
C GLN A 174 13.18 27.89 7.10
N ARG A 175 12.55 28.06 8.26
CA ARG A 175 12.61 27.10 9.37
C ARG A 175 11.34 26.30 9.58
N SER A 176 10.19 26.84 9.18
CA SER A 176 8.87 26.27 9.48
C SER A 176 7.91 26.40 8.30
N TYR A 177 6.88 25.58 8.31
CA TYR A 177 5.80 25.63 7.33
C TYR A 177 4.59 26.31 7.91
N TYR A 178 4.22 27.42 7.32
CA TYR A 178 3.03 28.18 7.67
C TYR A 178 2.41 28.84 6.45
N ALA A 179 1.13 29.17 6.55
CA ALA A 179 0.41 29.95 5.57
C ALA A 179 -0.03 31.27 6.20
N VAL A 180 0.21 32.37 5.51
CA VAL A 180 -0.31 33.68 5.89
C VAL A 180 -1.75 33.79 5.41
N GLN A 181 -2.70 33.95 6.34
CA GLN A 181 -4.11 34.14 6.00
C GLN A 181 -4.42 35.61 5.73
N GLU A 182 -3.96 36.45 6.62
CA GLU A 182 -4.25 37.89 6.57
C GLU A 182 -3.12 38.63 7.28
N CYS A 183 -2.68 39.76 6.72
CA CYS A 183 -1.79 40.71 7.39
C CYS A 183 -2.29 42.12 7.16
N THR A 184 -2.48 42.83 8.23
CA THR A 184 -2.87 44.26 8.20
C THR A 184 -1.73 45.09 8.73
N LEU A 185 -1.25 46.05 7.93
CA LEU A 185 -0.30 47.08 8.34
C LEU A 185 -1.02 48.40 8.56
N LYS A 186 -0.78 48.99 9.71
CA LYS A 186 -1.30 50.33 10.06
C LYS A 186 -0.16 51.26 10.41
N ARG A 187 -0.19 52.46 9.91
CA ARG A 187 0.75 53.49 10.34
C ARG A 187 0.32 54.01 11.70
N ILE A 188 1.24 53.94 12.66
CA ILE A 188 1.08 54.56 13.98
C ILE A 188 1.69 55.94 13.85
N GLY A 189 0.89 56.97 14.03
CA GLY A 189 1.41 58.35 14.00
C GLY A 189 2.44 58.54 15.11
N SER A 190 3.69 58.80 14.77
CA SER A 190 4.69 59.18 15.78
C SER A 190 4.39 60.58 16.29
N VAL A 191 3.99 60.68 17.54
CA VAL A 191 3.81 61.98 18.23
C VAL A 191 5.14 62.65 18.51
N GLN A 192 6.25 61.96 18.40
CA GLN A 192 7.60 62.45 18.64
C GLN A 192 8.56 61.83 17.61
N ASN A 193 9.28 62.68 16.87
CA ASN A 193 10.37 62.30 15.96
C ASN A 193 11.62 61.85 16.74
N LEU A 194 11.47 60.80 17.58
CA LEU A 194 12.61 60.20 18.26
C LEU A 194 13.19 59.08 17.35
N PRO A 195 14.51 59.02 17.19
CA PRO A 195 15.13 57.92 16.46
C PRO A 195 14.80 56.59 17.15
N ASN A 196 14.45 55.58 16.35
CA ASN A 196 14.06 54.23 16.77
C ASN A 196 12.66 54.09 17.41
N THR A 197 11.74 55.04 17.20
CA THR A 197 10.34 54.81 17.57
C THR A 197 9.59 54.05 16.47
N PRO A 198 8.82 53.00 16.82
CA PRO A 198 7.99 52.29 15.85
C PRO A 198 7.02 53.24 15.15
N THR A 199 6.98 53.18 13.83
CA THR A 199 6.10 54.00 12.99
C THR A 199 4.93 53.22 12.45
N MET A 200 4.96 51.92 12.55
CA MET A 200 3.98 51.00 11.99
C MET A 200 3.63 49.90 12.99
N ALA A 201 2.40 49.37 12.90
CA ALA A 201 1.96 48.17 13.57
C ALA A 201 1.47 47.16 12.54
N ALA A 202 1.88 45.94 12.69
CA ALA A 202 1.43 44.82 11.90
C ALA A 202 0.63 43.85 12.76
N GLU A 203 -0.51 43.40 12.25
CA GLU A 203 -1.31 42.33 12.79
C GLU A 203 -1.44 41.25 11.72
N CYS A 204 -0.87 40.05 11.96
CA CYS A 204 -0.87 38.96 11.01
C CYS A 204 -1.51 37.71 11.60
N LYS A 205 -2.36 37.03 10.83
CA LYS A 205 -2.91 35.69 11.12
C LYS A 205 -2.13 34.68 10.32
N LEU A 206 -1.42 33.83 11.00
CA LEU A 206 -0.61 32.77 10.42
C LEU A 206 -1.24 31.41 10.76
N ASN A 207 -1.24 30.47 9.83
CA ASN A 207 -1.58 29.08 10.10
C ASN A 207 -0.31 28.23 10.03
N TRP A 208 0.13 27.70 11.16
CA TRP A 208 1.22 26.72 11.20
C TRP A 208 0.71 25.38 10.75
N LEU A 209 1.40 24.77 9.79
CA LEU A 209 0.98 23.55 9.12
C LEU A 209 1.76 22.35 9.63
N THR A 210 1.06 21.27 9.96
CA THR A 210 1.64 19.98 10.35
C THR A 210 0.89 18.83 9.71
N LEU A 211 1.63 17.77 9.35
CA LEU A 211 1.09 16.51 8.85
C LEU A 211 1.26 15.44 9.94
N ALA A 212 0.15 14.97 10.47
CA ALA A 212 0.15 13.91 11.48
C ALA A 212 -0.56 12.66 10.93
N PRO A 213 -0.16 11.43 11.35
CA PRO A 213 -0.86 10.21 10.98
C PRO A 213 -2.34 10.26 11.34
N ALA A 214 -3.21 9.80 10.47
CA ALA A 214 -4.66 9.80 10.67
C ALA A 214 -5.09 9.02 11.93
N ALA A 215 -4.41 7.92 12.23
CA ALA A 215 -4.66 7.09 13.42
C ALA A 215 -4.43 7.82 14.76
N ALA A 216 -3.68 8.93 14.77
CA ALA A 216 -3.46 9.73 15.98
C ALA A 216 -4.70 10.53 16.41
N LEU A 217 -5.70 10.67 15.55
CA LEU A 217 -6.97 11.35 15.87
C LEU A 217 -7.83 10.55 16.85
N ASP A 218 -7.85 9.23 16.72
CA ASP A 218 -8.71 8.38 17.57
C ASP A 218 -8.20 8.27 19.02
N ALA A 219 -6.89 8.41 19.21
CA ALA A 219 -6.28 8.33 20.55
C ALA A 219 -6.52 9.59 21.39
N THR A 220 -6.58 10.78 20.76
CA THR A 220 -6.78 12.06 21.46
C THR A 220 -8.25 12.36 21.77
N THR A 221 -9.17 11.94 20.92
CA THR A 221 -10.62 12.05 21.16
C THR A 221 -11.09 11.09 22.24
N ARG A 222 -10.47 9.90 22.34
CA ARG A 222 -10.81 8.90 23.37
C ARG A 222 -10.37 9.30 24.79
N LYS A 223 -9.34 10.16 24.93
CA LYS A 223 -8.87 10.67 26.24
C LYS A 223 -9.67 11.85 26.77
N LYS A 224 -10.51 12.52 25.98
CA LYS A 224 -11.36 13.65 26.40
C LYS A 224 -12.79 13.24 26.76
N GLY A 225 -13.14 11.96 26.66
CA GLY A 225 -14.47 11.42 26.93
C GLY A 225 -14.58 10.55 28.19
N VAL A 226 -13.68 10.70 29.17
CA VAL A 226 -13.78 10.06 30.51
C VAL A 226 -13.72 11.14 31.56
#